data_d8da61b21b7d1d9e1f19a5e0ac86ae8a
#
_entry.id   d8da61b21b7d1d9e1f19a5e0ac86ae8a
#
_cell.length_a   1.000
_cell.length_b   1.000
_cell.length_c   1.000
_cell.angle_alpha   90.00
_cell.angle_beta   90.00
_cell.angle_gamma   90.00
#
_symmetry.space_group_name_H-M   'P 1'
#
loop_
_entity.id
_entity.type
_entity.pdbx_description
1 polymer ?
#
loop_
_entity_poly.entity_id
_entity_poly.type
_entity_poly.pdbx_seq_one_letter_code
_entity_poly.pdbx_strand_id
1 'polypeptide(L)'
;QVSYPKSDSLNILRPQTDTVQLVLRRRPAEKKKKKKKDEPDPIVFLGMQVDAPGSMDLFDTISVTFNEPVLDINKEMFFLDQKIDTVWNTVDFDFFPDSTNSLNYFIRRPWKYGEEYRIEVDSAAIHSLYGKWNDFFTGEFKIKKEDEYGHLYLNINGVDTTAFVELLS
;
A
#
# COMPACT_ATOMS: atom_id res chain seq x y z
N GLN A 1 8.01 -29.44 -17.64
CA GLN A 1 9.36 -29.36 -18.25
C GLN A 1 9.73 -27.89 -18.41
N VAL A 2 10.85 -27.50 -17.84
CA VAL A 2 11.34 -26.10 -17.90
C VAL A 2 12.65 -26.14 -18.68
N SER A 3 12.77 -25.26 -19.69
CA SER A 3 13.96 -25.14 -20.51
C SER A 3 14.65 -23.80 -20.21
N TYR A 4 15.92 -23.82 -19.94
CA TYR A 4 16.74 -22.63 -19.65
C TYR A 4 18.13 -22.74 -20.27
N PRO A 5 18.77 -21.62 -20.66
CA PRO A 5 20.13 -21.62 -21.15
C PRO A 5 21.11 -21.85 -20.01
N LYS A 6 22.02 -22.79 -20.18
CA LYS A 6 23.16 -23.03 -19.27
C LYS A 6 24.48 -22.95 -20.04
N SER A 7 25.45 -22.27 -19.45
CA SER A 7 26.79 -22.18 -20.01
C SER A 7 27.55 -23.48 -19.78
N ASP A 8 28.19 -23.98 -20.82
CA ASP A 8 29.13 -25.12 -20.74
C ASP A 8 30.56 -24.66 -20.35
N SER A 9 31.49 -25.61 -20.26
CA SER A 9 32.91 -25.35 -19.90
C SER A 9 33.65 -24.43 -20.91
N LEU A 10 33.07 -24.15 -22.06
CA LEU A 10 33.60 -23.27 -23.10
C LEU A 10 32.85 -21.93 -23.17
N ASN A 11 32.00 -21.60 -22.13
CA ASN A 11 31.15 -20.44 -22.10
C ASN A 11 30.09 -20.34 -23.23
N ILE A 12 29.78 -21.47 -23.88
CA ILE A 12 28.72 -21.52 -24.87
C ILE A 12 27.39 -21.83 -24.19
N LEU A 13 26.37 -21.01 -24.45
CA LEU A 13 25.02 -21.21 -23.94
C LEU A 13 24.33 -22.37 -24.69
N ARG A 14 23.99 -23.42 -23.97
CA ARG A 14 23.21 -24.54 -24.50
C ARG A 14 21.89 -24.65 -23.78
N PRO A 15 20.79 -24.98 -24.47
CA PRO A 15 19.49 -25.22 -23.84
C PRO A 15 19.60 -26.48 -22.98
N GLN A 16 19.32 -26.34 -21.69
CA GLN A 16 19.16 -27.45 -20.76
C GLN A 16 17.68 -27.55 -20.36
N THR A 17 17.19 -28.78 -20.32
CA THR A 17 15.81 -29.05 -19.97
C THR A 17 15.77 -29.84 -18.65
N ASP A 18 15.04 -29.35 -17.69
CA ASP A 18 14.80 -30.00 -16.40
C ASP A 18 13.32 -30.30 -16.21
N THR A 19 13.03 -31.42 -15.52
CA THR A 19 11.67 -31.76 -15.15
C THR A 19 11.45 -31.39 -13.69
N VAL A 20 10.71 -30.31 -13.45
CA VAL A 20 10.29 -29.92 -12.11
C VAL A 20 9.03 -30.69 -11.73
N GLN A 21 9.12 -31.54 -10.72
CA GLN A 21 7.94 -32.17 -10.13
C GLN A 21 7.34 -31.24 -9.08
N LEU A 22 6.20 -30.66 -9.38
CA LEU A 22 5.44 -29.87 -8.43
C LEU A 22 4.58 -30.83 -7.60
N VAL A 23 4.95 -31.03 -6.35
CA VAL A 23 4.14 -31.79 -5.39
C VAL A 23 3.29 -30.81 -4.61
N LEU A 24 1.98 -30.88 -4.83
CA LEU A 24 1.01 -30.12 -4.03
C LEU A 24 1.02 -30.70 -2.60
N ARG A 25 1.75 -30.09 -1.68
CA ARG A 25 1.62 -30.40 -0.26
C ARG A 25 0.30 -29.81 0.24
N ARG A 26 -0.73 -30.62 0.30
CA ARG A 26 -1.94 -30.25 1.05
C ARG A 26 -1.51 -30.08 2.51
N ARG A 27 -1.70 -28.89 3.07
CA ARG A 27 -1.60 -28.69 4.52
C ARG A 27 -2.57 -29.69 5.16
N PRO A 28 -2.16 -30.39 6.26
CA PRO A 28 -3.10 -31.19 7.00
C PRO A 28 -4.34 -30.34 7.29
N ALA A 29 -5.50 -30.82 6.92
CA ALA A 29 -6.73 -30.11 7.22
C ALA A 29 -6.76 -29.87 8.73
N GLU A 30 -6.72 -28.63 9.17
CA GLU A 30 -6.98 -28.27 10.56
C GLU A 30 -8.28 -28.99 10.94
N LYS A 31 -8.24 -29.76 12.02
CA LYS A 31 -9.43 -30.45 12.52
C LYS A 31 -10.48 -29.38 12.77
N LYS A 32 -11.40 -29.19 11.82
CA LYS A 32 -12.54 -28.30 11.98
C LYS A 32 -13.22 -28.68 13.27
N LYS A 33 -13.14 -27.82 14.29
CA LYS A 33 -14.00 -27.92 15.47
C LYS A 33 -15.42 -28.09 14.92
N LYS A 34 -16.13 -29.15 15.34
CA LYS A 34 -17.51 -29.39 14.92
C LYS A 34 -18.30 -28.14 15.23
N LYS A 35 -18.61 -27.33 14.20
CA LYS A 35 -19.51 -26.18 14.32
C LYS A 35 -20.86 -26.72 14.77
N LYS A 36 -21.48 -26.06 15.75
CA LYS A 36 -22.89 -26.23 16.05
C LYS A 36 -23.66 -25.87 14.76
N LYS A 37 -24.63 -26.67 14.41
CA LYS A 37 -25.30 -26.74 13.12
C LYS A 37 -26.09 -25.46 12.71
N ASP A 38 -26.15 -24.43 13.58
CA ASP A 38 -27.01 -23.25 13.43
C ASP A 38 -26.29 -21.90 13.55
N GLU A 39 -24.94 -21.89 13.54
CA GLU A 39 -24.22 -20.61 13.49
C GLU A 39 -23.88 -20.27 12.04
N PRO A 40 -24.28 -19.10 11.52
CA PRO A 40 -23.87 -18.65 10.20
C PRO A 40 -22.34 -18.60 10.12
N ASP A 41 -21.80 -18.92 8.95
CA ASP A 41 -20.35 -18.82 8.74
C ASP A 41 -19.90 -17.37 9.00
N PRO A 42 -18.79 -17.18 9.73
CA PRO A 42 -18.29 -15.83 10.00
C PRO A 42 -17.96 -15.13 8.67
N ILE A 43 -18.39 -13.89 8.55
CA ILE A 43 -18.04 -13.04 7.42
C ILE A 43 -16.52 -12.85 7.44
N VAL A 44 -15.87 -13.14 6.30
CA VAL A 44 -14.44 -12.91 6.12
C VAL A 44 -14.29 -11.72 5.20
N PHE A 45 -13.87 -10.60 5.78
CA PHE A 45 -13.66 -9.36 5.05
C PHE A 45 -12.40 -9.42 4.16
N LEU A 46 -12.35 -8.52 3.19
CA LEU A 46 -11.12 -8.19 2.47
C LEU A 46 -10.12 -7.57 3.45
N GLY A 47 -8.94 -8.15 3.55
CA GLY A 47 -7.88 -7.57 4.37
C GLY A 47 -7.36 -6.29 3.72
N MET A 48 -7.48 -5.17 4.43
CA MET A 48 -6.99 -3.86 4.07
C MET A 48 -6.07 -3.36 5.18
N GLN A 49 -4.87 -2.94 4.81
CA GLN A 49 -3.92 -2.29 5.72
C GLN A 49 -3.64 -0.89 5.18
N VAL A 50 -3.88 0.10 6.01
CA VAL A 50 -3.55 1.50 5.71
C VAL A 50 -2.34 1.88 6.53
N ASP A 51 -1.26 2.25 5.86
CA ASP A 51 -0.04 2.71 6.50
C ASP A 51 -0.12 4.24 6.67
N ALA A 52 -0.83 4.63 7.71
CA ALA A 52 -0.97 6.00 8.16
C ALA A 52 -0.32 6.11 9.55
N PRO A 53 0.98 6.42 9.63
CA PRO A 53 1.67 6.60 10.91
C PRO A 53 1.04 7.77 11.66
N GLY A 54 0.99 7.68 13.00
CA GLY A 54 0.40 8.74 13.83
C GLY A 54 1.04 10.14 13.63
N SER A 55 2.29 10.19 13.14
CA SER A 55 2.99 11.40 12.68
C SER A 55 3.63 11.13 11.32
N MET A 56 3.39 11.97 10.34
CA MET A 56 3.75 11.82 8.93
C MET A 56 4.54 13.02 8.44
N ASP A 57 5.47 12.80 7.52
CA ASP A 57 6.19 13.88 6.86
C ASP A 57 5.33 14.58 5.80
N LEU A 58 5.63 15.86 5.54
CA LEU A 58 4.87 16.70 4.59
C LEU A 58 4.81 16.12 3.17
N PHE A 59 5.84 15.38 2.78
CA PHE A 59 6.00 14.84 1.41
C PHE A 59 5.64 13.36 1.31
N ASP A 60 5.24 12.74 2.43
CA ASP A 60 4.87 11.33 2.45
C ASP A 60 3.54 11.07 1.74
N THR A 61 3.40 9.83 1.32
CA THR A 61 2.20 9.31 0.69
C THR A 61 1.72 8.13 1.52
N ILE A 62 0.43 8.06 1.80
CA ILE A 62 -0.14 6.94 2.56
C ILE A 62 -0.31 5.76 1.62
N SER A 63 0.19 4.60 2.03
CA SER A 63 -0.03 3.37 1.30
C SER A 63 -1.21 2.57 1.86
N VAL A 64 -1.98 1.98 0.96
CA VAL A 64 -3.10 1.09 1.26
C VAL A 64 -2.83 -0.23 0.58
N THR A 65 -2.62 -1.28 1.37
CA THR A 65 -2.29 -2.62 0.88
C THR A 65 -3.45 -3.58 1.11
N PHE A 66 -3.82 -4.32 0.07
CA PHE A 66 -4.85 -5.34 0.12
C PHE A 66 -4.24 -6.74 0.11
N ASN A 67 -4.89 -7.70 0.76
CA ASN A 67 -4.46 -9.11 0.74
C ASN A 67 -4.95 -9.89 -0.48
N GLU A 68 -5.81 -9.28 -1.30
CA GLU A 68 -6.39 -9.85 -2.52
C GLU A 68 -6.53 -8.75 -3.59
N PRO A 69 -6.51 -9.13 -4.89
CA PRO A 69 -6.73 -8.17 -5.97
C PRO A 69 -8.11 -7.49 -5.86
N VAL A 70 -8.10 -6.18 -6.04
CA VAL A 70 -9.30 -5.36 -6.02
C VAL A 70 -9.98 -5.41 -7.37
N LEU A 71 -11.30 -5.62 -7.38
CA LEU A 71 -12.14 -5.61 -8.56
C LEU A 71 -12.75 -4.22 -8.80
N ASP A 72 -13.29 -3.64 -7.74
CA ASP A 72 -14.01 -2.37 -7.80
C ASP A 72 -13.82 -1.54 -6.54
N ILE A 73 -13.82 -0.21 -6.69
CA ILE A 73 -13.65 0.77 -5.63
C ILE A 73 -14.70 1.87 -5.80
N ASN A 74 -15.58 2.00 -4.82
CA ASN A 74 -16.50 3.13 -4.74
C ASN A 74 -15.84 4.31 -4.02
N LYS A 75 -15.32 5.26 -4.79
CA LYS A 75 -14.61 6.44 -4.27
C LYS A 75 -15.50 7.36 -3.43
N GLU A 76 -16.81 7.33 -3.60
CA GLU A 76 -17.77 8.13 -2.83
C GLU A 76 -17.89 7.67 -1.38
N MET A 77 -17.39 6.47 -1.06
CA MET A 77 -17.36 5.89 0.27
C MET A 77 -15.97 5.97 0.92
N PHE A 78 -15.06 6.75 0.33
CA PHE A 78 -13.75 7.09 0.86
C PHE A 78 -13.72 8.55 1.24
N PHE A 79 -13.39 8.84 2.46
CA PHE A 79 -13.34 10.21 2.98
C PHE A 79 -11.95 10.50 3.55
N LEU A 80 -11.49 11.70 3.27
CA LEU A 80 -10.34 12.29 3.93
C LEU A 80 -10.80 13.60 4.54
N ASP A 81 -10.72 13.69 5.84
CA ASP A 81 -11.08 14.89 6.57
C ASP A 81 -9.83 15.59 7.10
N GLN A 82 -9.82 16.92 7.06
CA GLN A 82 -8.85 17.78 7.72
C GLN A 82 -9.51 18.44 8.93
N LYS A 83 -8.82 18.44 10.05
CA LYS A 83 -9.30 19.10 11.25
C LYS A 83 -8.93 20.58 11.20
N ILE A 84 -9.92 21.43 11.20
CA ILE A 84 -9.76 22.89 11.30
C ILE A 84 -10.40 23.31 12.62
N ASP A 85 -9.59 23.85 13.51
CA ASP A 85 -9.93 24.11 14.92
C ASP A 85 -10.39 22.83 15.63
N THR A 86 -11.68 22.58 15.71
CA THR A 86 -12.28 21.38 16.36
C THR A 86 -13.21 20.62 15.42
N VAL A 87 -13.35 21.06 14.18
CA VAL A 87 -14.32 20.51 13.20
C VAL A 87 -13.57 19.75 12.10
N TRP A 88 -14.05 18.56 11.79
CA TRP A 88 -13.59 17.78 10.65
C TRP A 88 -14.27 18.28 9.37
N ASN A 89 -13.47 18.59 8.35
CA ASN A 89 -13.93 19.06 7.05
C ASN A 89 -13.38 18.12 5.97
N THR A 90 -14.28 17.58 5.16
CA THR A 90 -13.91 16.70 4.05
C THR A 90 -13.13 17.47 3.01
N VAL A 91 -12.06 16.88 2.53
CA VAL A 91 -11.10 17.47 1.60
C VAL A 91 -10.78 16.50 0.46
N ASP A 92 -10.43 17.06 -0.70
CA ASP A 92 -10.07 16.28 -1.87
C ASP A 92 -8.71 15.60 -1.71
N PHE A 93 -8.56 14.44 -2.34
CA PHE A 93 -7.32 13.67 -2.39
C PHE A 93 -7.25 12.81 -3.65
N ASP A 94 -6.04 12.45 -4.05
CA ASP A 94 -5.80 11.48 -5.11
C ASP A 94 -5.72 10.08 -4.53
N PHE A 95 -6.48 9.12 -5.10
CA PHE A 95 -6.39 7.69 -4.79
C PHE A 95 -6.11 6.93 -6.07
N PHE A 96 -4.95 6.28 -6.15
CA PHE A 96 -4.47 5.64 -7.37
C PHE A 96 -3.69 4.34 -7.08
N PRO A 97 -3.69 3.36 -8.03
CA PRO A 97 -2.96 2.11 -7.87
C PRO A 97 -1.45 2.32 -8.03
N ASP A 98 -0.67 1.44 -7.39
CA ASP A 98 0.76 1.29 -7.65
C ASP A 98 0.96 0.60 -9.02
N SER A 99 1.81 1.19 -9.86
CA SER A 99 2.14 0.63 -11.19
C SER A 99 2.95 -0.66 -11.11
N THR A 100 3.60 -0.94 -9.99
CA THR A 100 4.48 -2.11 -9.79
C THR A 100 3.82 -3.23 -9.01
N ASN A 101 2.84 -2.92 -8.19
CA ASN A 101 2.14 -3.89 -7.34
C ASN A 101 0.63 -3.63 -7.32
N SER A 102 -0.14 -4.46 -7.99
CA SER A 102 -1.59 -4.33 -8.11
C SER A 102 -2.37 -4.47 -6.78
N LEU A 103 -1.71 -4.89 -5.71
CA LEU A 103 -2.30 -4.96 -4.37
C LEU A 103 -2.12 -3.68 -3.58
N ASN A 104 -1.30 -2.74 -4.06
CA ASN A 104 -1.01 -1.49 -3.39
C ASN A 104 -1.71 -0.32 -4.09
N TYR A 105 -2.18 0.60 -3.27
CA TYR A 105 -2.74 1.88 -3.67
C TYR A 105 -2.14 2.99 -2.83
N PHE A 106 -2.18 4.20 -3.34
CA PHE A 106 -1.65 5.37 -2.67
C PHE A 106 -2.71 6.44 -2.50
N ILE A 107 -2.69 7.09 -1.32
CA ILE A 107 -3.44 8.31 -1.05
C ILE A 107 -2.43 9.44 -1.01
N ARG A 108 -2.63 10.46 -1.85
CA ARG A 108 -1.78 11.63 -1.94
C ARG A 108 -2.60 12.91 -1.93
N ARG A 109 -2.04 13.91 -1.27
CA ARG A 109 -2.57 15.25 -1.21
C ARG A 109 -1.42 16.22 -0.94
N PRO A 110 -1.52 17.51 -1.29
CA PRO A 110 -0.66 18.54 -0.72
C PRO A 110 -0.99 18.73 0.78
N TRP A 111 -0.24 18.01 1.63
CA TRP A 111 -0.40 18.08 3.09
C TRP A 111 -0.01 19.49 3.61
N LYS A 112 -0.48 19.85 4.79
CA LYS A 112 -0.12 21.12 5.45
C LYS A 112 0.57 20.84 6.77
N TYR A 113 1.61 21.60 7.07
CA TYR A 113 2.36 21.51 8.32
C TYR A 113 1.46 21.60 9.55
N GLY A 114 1.67 20.69 10.50
CA GLY A 114 1.01 20.68 11.80
C GLY A 114 -0.47 20.35 11.82
N GLU A 115 -1.08 20.11 10.64
CA GLU A 115 -2.49 19.80 10.52
C GLU A 115 -2.77 18.33 10.85
N GLU A 116 -3.98 18.07 11.35
CA GLU A 116 -4.48 16.73 11.66
C GLU A 116 -5.47 16.28 10.59
N TYR A 117 -5.36 15.02 10.20
CA TYR A 117 -6.19 14.40 9.17
C TYR A 117 -6.79 13.11 9.68
N ARG A 118 -7.93 12.72 9.10
CA ARG A 118 -8.60 11.45 9.34
C ARG A 118 -9.01 10.82 8.03
N ILE A 119 -8.63 9.56 7.84
CA ILE A 119 -9.13 8.72 6.75
C ILE A 119 -10.30 7.91 7.28
N GLU A 120 -11.37 7.85 6.50
CA GLU A 120 -12.52 7.00 6.77
C GLU A 120 -12.90 6.24 5.49
N VAL A 121 -13.09 4.94 5.61
CA VAL A 121 -13.50 4.06 4.51
C VAL A 121 -14.70 3.27 4.98
N ASP A 122 -15.84 3.49 4.35
CA ASP A 122 -17.05 2.77 4.68
C ASP A 122 -16.95 1.28 4.38
N SER A 123 -17.73 0.47 5.09
CA SER A 123 -17.84 -0.96 4.81
C SER A 123 -18.42 -1.18 3.41
N ALA A 124 -17.86 -2.15 2.69
CA ALA A 124 -18.21 -2.47 1.31
C ALA A 124 -17.91 -1.36 0.27
N ALA A 125 -17.02 -0.42 0.61
CA ALA A 125 -16.48 0.56 -0.35
C ALA A 125 -15.59 -0.10 -1.40
N ILE A 126 -14.96 -1.23 -1.06
CA ILE A 126 -13.99 -1.94 -1.90
C ILE A 126 -14.40 -3.40 -2.00
N HIS A 127 -14.44 -3.91 -3.24
CA HIS A 127 -14.72 -5.31 -3.51
C HIS A 127 -13.51 -6.01 -4.12
N SER A 128 -13.20 -7.21 -3.60
CA SER A 128 -12.14 -8.04 -4.15
C SER A 128 -12.66 -8.87 -5.34
N LEU A 129 -11.72 -9.32 -6.19
CA LEU A 129 -12.01 -10.25 -7.29
C LEU A 129 -12.67 -11.56 -6.80
N TYR A 130 -12.49 -11.92 -5.54
CA TYR A 130 -13.01 -13.14 -4.93
C TYR A 130 -14.33 -12.94 -4.14
N GLY A 131 -14.98 -11.78 -4.31
CA GLY A 131 -16.30 -11.48 -3.74
C GLY A 131 -16.28 -11.10 -2.26
N LYS A 132 -15.13 -10.76 -1.71
CA LYS A 132 -15.03 -10.15 -0.38
C LYS A 132 -15.08 -8.64 -0.50
N TRP A 133 -15.45 -7.97 0.60
CA TRP A 133 -15.46 -6.52 0.73
C TRP A 133 -14.75 -6.09 2.01
N ASN A 134 -14.30 -4.83 2.07
CA ASN A 134 -13.65 -4.28 3.25
C ASN A 134 -14.65 -4.08 4.40
N ASP A 135 -14.17 -4.22 5.62
CA ASP A 135 -14.87 -3.70 6.80
C ASP A 135 -14.67 -2.18 6.91
N PHE A 136 -15.46 -1.52 7.77
CA PHE A 136 -15.27 -0.12 8.09
C PHE A 136 -13.85 0.13 8.64
N PHE A 137 -13.24 1.22 8.18
CA PHE A 137 -11.92 1.64 8.65
C PHE A 137 -11.91 3.13 8.97
N THR A 138 -11.27 3.50 10.05
CA THR A 138 -10.92 4.89 10.37
C THR A 138 -9.52 4.96 10.95
N GLY A 139 -8.77 6.01 10.58
CA GLY A 139 -7.43 6.24 11.08
C GLY A 139 -7.10 7.72 11.08
N GLU A 140 -6.53 8.21 12.19
CA GLU A 140 -6.12 9.60 12.35
C GLU A 140 -4.60 9.71 12.29
N PHE A 141 -4.10 10.77 11.69
CA PHE A 141 -2.67 11.08 11.62
C PHE A 141 -2.46 12.58 11.62
N LYS A 142 -1.24 12.98 11.92
CA LYS A 142 -0.83 14.37 11.97
C LYS A 142 0.40 14.60 11.09
N ILE A 143 0.42 15.73 10.40
CA ILE A 143 1.62 16.15 9.68
C ILE A 143 2.57 16.87 10.64
N LYS A 144 3.85 16.57 10.55
CA LYS A 144 4.89 17.24 11.31
C LYS A 144 4.82 18.75 11.11
N LYS A 145 5.15 19.50 12.13
CA LYS A 145 5.23 20.95 12.06
C LYS A 145 6.49 21.38 11.30
N GLU A 146 6.49 22.61 10.80
CA GLU A 146 7.63 23.17 10.09
C GLU A 146 8.90 23.25 10.96
N ASP A 147 8.73 23.50 12.26
CA ASP A 147 9.83 23.56 13.23
C ASP A 147 10.46 22.19 13.55
N GLU A 148 9.83 21.09 13.13
CA GLU A 148 10.39 19.73 13.24
C GLU A 148 11.33 19.38 12.07
N TYR A 149 11.47 20.27 11.06
CA TYR A 149 12.35 20.07 9.91
C TYR A 149 13.64 20.89 10.04
N GLY A 150 14.75 20.30 9.60
CA GLY A 150 16.01 20.99 9.46
C GLY A 150 16.06 21.79 8.15
N HIS A 151 16.80 22.90 8.18
CA HIS A 151 17.10 23.68 6.97
C HIS A 151 18.57 23.47 6.58
N LEU A 152 18.81 23.09 5.33
CA LEU A 152 20.16 22.97 4.78
C LEU A 152 20.38 24.10 3.76
N TYR A 153 21.33 24.99 4.05
CA TYR A 153 21.74 26.05 3.14
C TYR A 153 23.04 25.67 2.45
N LEU A 154 23.00 25.49 1.13
CA LEU A 154 24.17 25.21 0.31
C LEU A 154 24.53 26.42 -0.53
N ASN A 155 25.76 26.92 -0.37
CA ASN A 155 26.30 27.98 -1.22
C ASN A 155 27.42 27.40 -2.08
N ILE A 156 27.13 27.16 -3.36
CA ILE A 156 28.03 26.51 -4.29
C ILE A 156 28.47 27.54 -5.33
N ASN A 157 29.78 27.83 -5.38
CA ASN A 157 30.36 28.78 -6.32
C ASN A 157 31.24 28.06 -7.34
N GLY A 158 31.28 28.57 -8.57
CA GLY A 158 32.20 28.11 -9.62
C GLY A 158 31.81 26.76 -10.25
N VAL A 159 30.57 26.34 -10.15
CA VAL A 159 30.04 25.15 -10.83
C VAL A 159 29.53 25.47 -12.23
N ASP A 160 29.69 24.55 -13.15
CA ASP A 160 29.14 24.63 -14.49
C ASP A 160 27.60 24.44 -14.44
N THR A 161 26.91 24.91 -15.49
CA THR A 161 25.44 24.78 -15.66
C THR A 161 24.98 23.32 -15.80
N THR A 162 25.91 22.38 -16.02
CA THR A 162 25.66 20.93 -16.07
C THR A 162 25.79 20.23 -14.74
N ALA A 163 26.24 20.93 -13.68
CA ALA A 163 26.38 20.34 -12.36
C ALA A 163 25.02 20.13 -11.68
N PHE A 164 24.88 19.03 -10.97
CA PHE A 164 23.75 18.76 -10.10
C PHE A 164 24.23 18.48 -8.68
N VAL A 165 23.38 18.73 -7.72
CA VAL A 165 23.64 18.47 -6.30
C VAL A 165 22.71 17.37 -5.84
N GLU A 166 23.25 16.32 -5.24
CA GLU A 166 22.51 15.19 -4.69
C GLU A 166 22.77 15.11 -3.19
N LEU A 167 21.71 14.96 -2.41
CA LEU A 167 21.80 14.67 -1.01
C LEU A 167 21.65 13.16 -0.80
N LEU A 168 22.74 12.51 -0.40
CA LEU A 168 22.75 11.09 -0.08
C LEU A 168 22.51 10.88 1.42
N SER A 169 21.64 9.92 1.75
CA SER A 169 21.35 9.50 3.13
C SER A 169 22.14 8.25 3.51
#